data_1055439cf45fd78836bffc1a27af3d44
#
_entry.id   1055439cf45fd78836bffc1a27af3d44
#
_cell.length_a   1.000
_cell.length_b   1.000
_cell.length_c   1.000
_cell.angle_alpha   90.00
_cell.angle_beta   90.00
_cell.angle_gamma   90.00
#
_symmetry.space_group_name_H-M   'P 1'
#
loop_
_entity.id
_entity.type
_entity.pdbx_description
1 polymer ?
#
loop_
_entity_poly.entity_id
_entity_poly.type
_entity_poly.pdbx_seq_one_letter_code
_entity_poly.pdbx_strand_id
1 'polypeptide(L)'
;TGGLVHIVEQNTANYPHYCDWGRPFGCPAGQAAYYGRGPVQLSWNYNYKAAGDALGIDLLNNPWLVQNDSAVAWKTALWYWNTQTGPGSMTAHSAMVNQAGFGHTIRAINGWVECDGKNPAQVQSRVTKYQQFTQLLGTTPGGNLYC
;
A
#
# COMPACT_ATOMS: atom_id res chain seq x y z
N THR A 1 4.63 7.89 2.41
CA THR A 1 4.90 8.58 1.14
C THR A 1 4.63 10.08 1.28
N GLY A 2 5.60 10.85 1.74
CA GLY A 2 5.48 12.27 2.09
C GLY A 2 4.76 13.19 1.08
N GLY A 3 3.43 13.13 1.02
CA GLY A 3 2.61 14.00 0.17
C GLY A 3 2.43 13.49 -1.26
N LEU A 4 2.59 12.20 -1.53
CA LEU A 4 2.44 11.57 -2.86
C LEU A 4 3.41 12.13 -3.93
N VAL A 5 4.60 12.55 -3.51
CA VAL A 5 5.60 13.15 -4.41
C VAL A 5 6.21 12.11 -5.35
N HIS A 6 6.35 10.87 -4.90
CA HIS A 6 7.01 9.81 -5.65
C HIS A 6 5.99 8.82 -6.23
N ILE A 7 5.94 8.75 -7.55
CA ILE A 7 5.09 7.78 -8.28
C ILE A 7 5.65 6.36 -8.14
N VAL A 8 6.97 6.22 -8.10
CA VAL A 8 7.67 4.94 -7.97
C VAL A 8 8.61 4.94 -6.78
N GLU A 9 8.90 3.74 -6.27
CA GLU A 9 9.88 3.54 -5.20
C GLU A 9 11.25 4.12 -5.59
N GLN A 10 11.86 4.88 -4.66
CA GLN A 10 13.10 5.58 -4.94
C GLN A 10 14.35 4.70 -4.73
N ASN A 11 14.26 3.70 -3.85
CA ASN A 11 15.38 2.81 -3.59
C ASN A 11 15.41 1.66 -4.60
N THR A 12 16.11 1.85 -5.71
CA THR A 12 16.21 0.84 -6.78
C THR A 12 16.90 -0.46 -6.35
N ALA A 13 17.69 -0.44 -5.28
CA ALA A 13 18.31 -1.65 -4.73
C ALA A 13 17.28 -2.67 -4.22
N ASN A 14 16.06 -2.22 -3.88
CA ASN A 14 14.98 -3.10 -3.43
C ASN A 14 14.26 -3.82 -4.58
N TYR A 15 14.35 -3.34 -5.81
CA TYR A 15 13.54 -3.83 -6.93
C TYR A 15 13.58 -5.35 -7.12
N PRO A 16 14.73 -6.04 -7.03
CA PRO A 16 14.79 -7.49 -7.20
C PRO A 16 14.11 -8.29 -6.08
N HIS A 17 13.78 -7.66 -4.96
CA HIS A 17 13.23 -8.35 -3.79
C HIS A 17 11.72 -8.59 -3.87
N TYR A 18 11.01 -7.93 -4.79
CA TYR A 18 9.54 -7.98 -4.88
C TYR A 18 8.99 -9.10 -5.78
N CYS A 19 9.80 -10.10 -6.10
CA CYS A 19 9.39 -11.28 -6.83
C CYS A 19 9.34 -12.50 -5.91
N ASP A 20 8.13 -12.97 -5.60
CA ASP A 20 7.91 -14.23 -4.92
C ASP A 20 7.84 -15.37 -5.96
N TRP A 21 8.95 -16.07 -6.14
CA TRP A 21 9.07 -17.22 -7.05
C TRP A 21 8.28 -18.46 -6.60
N GLY A 22 7.80 -18.50 -5.36
CA GLY A 22 6.93 -19.54 -4.85
C GLY A 22 5.51 -19.49 -5.43
N ARG A 23 5.15 -18.41 -6.10
CA ARG A 23 3.86 -18.26 -6.75
C ARG A 23 3.85 -18.97 -8.12
N PRO A 24 2.77 -19.70 -8.46
CA PRO A 24 2.72 -20.50 -9.71
C PRO A 24 2.80 -19.64 -10.99
N PHE A 25 2.44 -18.36 -10.91
CA PHE A 25 2.51 -17.42 -12.05
C PHE A 25 3.88 -16.73 -12.16
N GLY A 26 4.77 -16.90 -11.18
CA GLY A 26 6.12 -16.34 -11.20
C GLY A 26 6.17 -14.82 -11.38
N CYS A 27 7.18 -14.36 -12.11
CA CYS A 27 7.46 -12.95 -12.38
C CYS A 27 7.68 -12.70 -13.88
N PRO A 28 6.63 -12.79 -14.72
CA PRO A 28 6.77 -12.74 -16.17
C PRO A 28 7.30 -11.40 -16.70
N ALA A 29 7.08 -10.28 -15.99
CA ALA A 29 7.65 -8.98 -16.37
C ALA A 29 9.13 -8.81 -15.96
N GLY A 30 9.69 -9.81 -15.26
CA GLY A 30 11.06 -9.80 -14.73
C GLY A 30 11.14 -9.66 -13.22
N GLN A 31 12.20 -10.20 -12.63
CA GLN A 31 12.40 -10.21 -11.18
C GLN A 31 12.33 -8.81 -10.54
N ALA A 32 12.90 -7.80 -11.18
CA ALA A 32 12.97 -6.44 -10.67
C ALA A 32 11.78 -5.56 -11.10
N ALA A 33 10.67 -6.16 -11.56
CA ALA A 33 9.58 -5.40 -12.16
C ALA A 33 8.46 -5.00 -11.18
N TYR A 34 8.39 -5.60 -9.99
CA TYR A 34 7.23 -5.47 -9.11
C TYR A 34 7.45 -4.58 -7.88
N TYR A 35 8.29 -3.56 -8.03
CA TYR A 35 8.54 -2.55 -7.01
C TYR A 35 7.35 -1.61 -6.80
N GLY A 36 7.40 -0.81 -5.74
CA GLY A 36 6.32 0.08 -5.34
C GLY A 36 5.94 1.12 -6.38
N ARG A 37 4.66 1.16 -6.79
CA ARG A 37 4.09 2.13 -7.74
C ARG A 37 2.79 2.70 -7.26
N GLY A 38 2.53 3.93 -7.68
CA GLY A 38 1.28 4.64 -7.44
C GLY A 38 1.06 5.08 -5.99
N PRO A 39 -0.13 5.59 -5.66
CA PRO A 39 -0.41 6.20 -4.36
C PRO A 39 -0.22 5.27 -3.17
N VAL A 40 -0.55 3.98 -3.32
CA VAL A 40 -0.41 2.97 -2.26
C VAL A 40 0.96 2.30 -2.26
N GLN A 41 1.81 2.59 -3.27
CA GLN A 41 3.08 1.90 -3.51
C GLN A 41 2.86 0.38 -3.63
N LEU A 42 1.96 -0.01 -4.55
CA LEU A 42 1.67 -1.42 -4.84
C LEU A 42 2.97 -2.15 -5.17
N SER A 43 3.30 -3.19 -4.43
CA SER A 43 4.55 -3.96 -4.52
C SER A 43 4.24 -5.45 -4.49
N TRP A 44 5.16 -6.27 -4.95
CA TRP A 44 5.10 -7.72 -5.05
C TRP A 44 4.26 -8.25 -6.21
N ASN A 45 4.80 -9.23 -6.92
CA ASN A 45 4.13 -9.89 -8.06
C ASN A 45 2.72 -10.40 -7.71
N TYR A 46 2.51 -10.96 -6.52
CA TYR A 46 1.20 -11.46 -6.11
C TYR A 46 0.17 -10.34 -5.91
N ASN A 47 0.59 -9.15 -5.45
CA ASN A 47 -0.33 -8.01 -5.33
C ASN A 47 -0.66 -7.41 -6.70
N TYR A 48 0.32 -7.33 -7.62
CA TYR A 48 0.05 -6.93 -9.01
C TYR A 48 -0.92 -7.90 -9.69
N LYS A 49 -0.73 -9.22 -9.50
CA LYS A 49 -1.65 -10.24 -10.03
C LYS A 49 -3.06 -10.07 -9.46
N ALA A 50 -3.19 -9.98 -8.14
CA ALA A 50 -4.49 -9.88 -7.47
C ALA A 50 -5.23 -8.58 -7.83
N ALA A 51 -4.53 -7.45 -7.89
CA ALA A 51 -5.10 -6.18 -8.35
C ALA A 51 -5.54 -6.27 -9.81
N GLY A 52 -4.70 -6.86 -10.66
CA GLY A 52 -5.01 -7.06 -12.07
C GLY A 52 -6.26 -7.90 -12.29
N ASP A 53 -6.38 -9.03 -11.60
CA ASP A 53 -7.54 -9.89 -11.67
C ASP A 53 -8.83 -9.17 -11.23
N ALA A 54 -8.76 -8.43 -10.13
CA ALA A 54 -9.90 -7.70 -9.59
C ALA A 54 -10.36 -6.53 -10.49
N LEU A 55 -9.43 -5.89 -11.18
CA LEU A 55 -9.71 -4.72 -12.01
C LEU A 55 -9.90 -5.05 -13.50
N GLY A 56 -9.69 -6.32 -13.89
CA GLY A 56 -9.74 -6.73 -15.31
C GLY A 56 -8.60 -6.15 -16.16
N ILE A 57 -7.42 -5.95 -15.57
CA ILE A 57 -6.23 -5.36 -16.20
C ILE A 57 -5.04 -6.31 -15.99
N ASP A 58 -4.32 -6.66 -17.02
CA ASP A 58 -3.14 -7.53 -16.88
C ASP A 58 -1.94 -6.78 -16.30
N LEU A 59 -1.96 -6.58 -14.97
CA LEU A 59 -0.90 -5.90 -14.23
C LEU A 59 0.29 -6.81 -13.93
N LEU A 60 0.12 -8.13 -14.00
CA LEU A 60 1.24 -9.05 -13.78
C LEU A 60 2.24 -8.97 -14.94
N ASN A 61 1.77 -8.91 -16.18
CA ASN A 61 2.63 -8.74 -17.34
C ASN A 61 2.97 -7.27 -17.63
N ASN A 62 2.13 -6.33 -17.16
CA ASN A 62 2.27 -4.90 -17.45
C ASN A 62 2.26 -4.05 -16.16
N PRO A 63 3.19 -4.27 -15.20
CA PRO A 63 3.20 -3.57 -13.91
C PRO A 63 3.41 -2.05 -14.05
N TRP A 64 4.04 -1.59 -15.11
CA TRP A 64 4.26 -0.16 -15.41
C TRP A 64 2.98 0.62 -15.64
N LEU A 65 1.85 -0.01 -15.91
CA LEU A 65 0.55 0.68 -16.01
C LEU A 65 0.18 1.39 -14.70
N VAL A 66 0.61 0.87 -13.54
CA VAL A 66 0.36 1.50 -12.24
C VAL A 66 1.13 2.82 -12.06
N GLN A 67 2.18 3.08 -12.84
CA GLN A 67 2.89 4.36 -12.84
C GLN A 67 2.52 5.28 -14.00
N ASN A 68 2.16 4.71 -15.17
CA ASN A 68 1.97 5.45 -16.41
C ASN A 68 0.51 5.85 -16.65
N ASP A 69 -0.44 5.19 -16.00
CA ASP A 69 -1.89 5.49 -16.08
C ASP A 69 -2.42 5.87 -14.70
N SER A 70 -2.82 7.14 -14.56
CA SER A 70 -3.32 7.65 -13.29
C SER A 70 -4.61 6.97 -12.82
N ALA A 71 -5.49 6.56 -13.74
CA ALA A 71 -6.70 5.85 -13.38
C ALA A 71 -6.38 4.45 -12.83
N VAL A 72 -5.43 3.74 -13.43
CA VAL A 72 -4.95 2.45 -12.93
C VAL A 72 -4.28 2.62 -11.57
N ALA A 73 -3.42 3.64 -11.41
CA ALA A 73 -2.75 3.94 -10.14
C ALA A 73 -3.75 4.14 -8.98
N TRP A 74 -4.79 4.94 -9.19
CA TRP A 74 -5.81 5.18 -8.17
C TRP A 74 -6.75 3.99 -7.95
N LYS A 75 -7.12 3.25 -9.00
CA LYS A 75 -7.91 2.02 -8.87
C LYS A 75 -7.18 0.97 -8.03
N THR A 76 -5.88 0.77 -8.23
CA THR A 76 -5.10 -0.17 -7.42
C THR A 76 -5.01 0.27 -5.96
N ALA A 77 -4.89 1.58 -5.69
CA ALA A 77 -4.88 2.11 -4.33
C ALA A 77 -6.22 1.89 -3.61
N LEU A 78 -7.34 2.21 -4.28
CA LEU A 78 -8.68 1.99 -3.75
C LEU A 78 -8.99 0.51 -3.56
N TRP A 79 -8.60 -0.34 -4.51
CA TRP A 79 -8.72 -1.78 -4.38
C TRP A 79 -7.97 -2.29 -3.14
N TYR A 80 -6.70 -1.91 -2.96
CA TYR A 80 -5.90 -2.34 -1.81
C TYR A 80 -6.54 -1.90 -0.50
N TRP A 81 -6.91 -0.63 -0.39
CA TRP A 81 -7.53 -0.05 0.80
C TRP A 81 -8.80 -0.78 1.24
N ASN A 82 -9.64 -1.15 0.28
CA ASN A 82 -10.94 -1.76 0.56
C ASN A 82 -10.89 -3.28 0.73
N THR A 83 -9.91 -3.97 0.15
CA THR A 83 -9.97 -5.43 0.03
C THR A 83 -8.78 -6.17 0.62
N GLN A 84 -7.63 -5.52 0.82
CA GLN A 84 -6.42 -6.19 1.27
C GLN A 84 -6.15 -5.93 2.74
N THR A 85 -5.83 -7.01 3.48
CA THR A 85 -5.40 -6.93 4.88
C THR A 85 -3.90 -6.66 5.00
N GLY A 86 -3.13 -6.97 3.95
CA GLY A 86 -1.68 -6.94 3.99
C GLY A 86 -1.15 -7.72 5.21
N PRO A 87 -0.15 -7.16 5.92
CA PRO A 87 0.35 -7.75 7.17
C PRO A 87 -0.61 -7.64 8.36
N GLY A 88 -1.74 -6.96 8.21
CA GLY A 88 -2.72 -6.76 9.27
C GLY A 88 -3.74 -7.89 9.36
N SER A 89 -4.68 -7.72 10.28
CA SER A 89 -5.81 -8.65 10.51
C SER A 89 -7.12 -8.18 9.88
N MET A 90 -7.16 -6.94 9.37
CA MET A 90 -8.33 -6.33 8.73
C MET A 90 -7.89 -5.37 7.63
N THR A 91 -8.79 -5.05 6.70
CA THR A 91 -8.52 -4.05 5.66
C THR A 91 -8.44 -2.65 6.28
N ALA A 92 -7.73 -1.74 5.61
CA ALA A 92 -7.67 -0.35 6.05
C ALA A 92 -9.08 0.28 6.10
N HIS A 93 -9.94 -0.02 5.12
CA HIS A 93 -11.33 0.42 5.11
C HIS A 93 -12.09 -0.07 6.34
N SER A 94 -12.04 -1.38 6.63
CA SER A 94 -12.71 -1.99 7.79
C SER A 94 -12.22 -1.39 9.10
N ALA A 95 -10.91 -1.13 9.23
CA ALA A 95 -10.34 -0.51 10.41
C ALA A 95 -10.95 0.87 10.71
N MET A 96 -11.20 1.66 9.67
CA MET A 96 -11.78 2.99 9.83
C MET A 96 -13.29 2.96 10.06
N VAL A 97 -14.03 2.20 9.27
CA VAL A 97 -15.49 2.10 9.38
C VAL A 97 -15.95 1.51 10.73
N ASN A 98 -15.22 0.52 11.24
CA ASN A 98 -15.52 -0.14 12.50
C ASN A 98 -14.83 0.52 13.72
N GLN A 99 -14.21 1.68 13.54
CA GLN A 99 -13.54 2.44 14.59
C GLN A 99 -12.43 1.67 15.32
N ALA A 100 -11.79 0.70 14.65
CA ALA A 100 -10.65 -0.02 15.19
C ALA A 100 -9.41 0.88 15.36
N GLY A 101 -9.32 1.94 14.55
CA GLY A 101 -8.32 3.00 14.66
C GLY A 101 -7.30 3.03 13.52
N PHE A 102 -6.70 4.19 13.37
CA PHE A 102 -5.77 4.48 12.27
C PHE A 102 -4.52 3.57 12.29
N GLY A 103 -4.04 3.15 13.46
CA GLY A 103 -2.91 2.22 13.59
C GLY A 103 -3.10 0.91 12.81
N HIS A 104 -4.34 0.41 12.72
CA HIS A 104 -4.65 -0.78 11.91
C HIS A 104 -4.50 -0.53 10.41
N THR A 105 -4.71 0.70 9.92
CA THR A 105 -4.47 1.04 8.52
C THR A 105 -2.97 1.01 8.18
N ILE A 106 -2.13 1.49 9.10
CA ILE A 106 -0.67 1.40 8.96
C ILE A 106 -0.24 -0.06 8.92
N ARG A 107 -0.80 -0.88 9.81
CA ARG A 107 -0.52 -2.31 9.87
C ARG A 107 -0.92 -3.03 8.58
N ALA A 108 -2.07 -2.71 8.01
CA ALA A 108 -2.53 -3.30 6.76
C ALA A 108 -1.63 -2.93 5.56
N ILE A 109 -1.07 -1.71 5.55
CA ILE A 109 -0.24 -1.25 4.43
C ILE A 109 1.20 -1.75 4.55
N ASN A 110 1.85 -1.57 5.71
CA ASN A 110 3.30 -1.83 5.87
C ASN A 110 3.68 -2.27 7.29
N GLY A 111 2.80 -2.99 7.99
CA GLY A 111 2.97 -3.33 9.39
C GLY A 111 4.25 -4.10 9.72
N TRP A 112 4.70 -4.98 8.83
CA TRP A 112 5.93 -5.74 9.07
C TRP A 112 7.19 -4.88 9.17
N VAL A 113 7.20 -3.73 8.51
CA VAL A 113 8.35 -2.81 8.47
C VAL A 113 8.20 -1.67 9.47
N GLU A 114 6.97 -1.24 9.74
CA GLU A 114 6.73 0.00 10.48
C GLU A 114 6.23 -0.23 11.92
N CYS A 115 5.35 -1.23 12.14
CA CYS A 115 4.67 -1.43 13.43
C CYS A 115 5.54 -2.14 14.49
N ASP A 116 5.02 -2.20 15.70
CA ASP A 116 5.63 -2.89 16.84
C ASP A 116 7.04 -2.35 17.18
N GLY A 117 7.18 -1.03 17.10
CA GLY A 117 8.44 -0.33 17.43
C GLY A 117 9.54 -0.43 16.37
N LYS A 118 9.28 -1.05 15.20
CA LYS A 118 10.32 -1.23 14.18
C LYS A 118 10.71 0.06 13.48
N ASN A 119 9.73 0.94 13.18
CA ASN A 119 10.02 2.24 12.56
C ASN A 119 9.09 3.33 13.10
N PRO A 120 9.29 3.77 14.35
CA PRO A 120 8.41 4.74 15.01
C PRO A 120 8.36 6.09 14.30
N ALA A 121 9.43 6.50 13.63
CA ALA A 121 9.46 7.75 12.89
C ALA A 121 8.49 7.74 11.69
N GLN A 122 8.40 6.63 10.98
CA GLN A 122 7.44 6.47 9.87
C GLN A 122 6.00 6.42 10.38
N VAL A 123 5.75 5.67 11.46
CA VAL A 123 4.43 5.63 12.11
C VAL A 123 4.01 7.03 12.55
N GLN A 124 4.89 7.77 13.24
CA GLN A 124 4.62 9.14 13.66
C GLN A 124 4.31 10.06 12.48
N SER A 125 5.06 9.96 11.39
CA SER A 125 4.82 10.74 10.18
C SER A 125 3.42 10.51 9.60
N ARG A 126 2.98 9.24 9.55
CA ARG A 126 1.62 8.89 9.10
C ARG A 126 0.54 9.45 10.03
N VAL A 127 0.72 9.29 11.33
CA VAL A 127 -0.23 9.79 12.35
C VAL A 127 -0.35 11.31 12.27
N THR A 128 0.76 12.02 12.16
CA THR A 128 0.77 13.48 12.01
C THR A 128 -0.02 13.93 10.77
N LYS A 129 0.19 13.29 9.62
CA LYS A 129 -0.57 13.58 8.39
C LYS A 129 -2.05 13.26 8.54
N TYR A 130 -2.39 12.15 9.15
CA TYR A 130 -3.77 11.79 9.41
C TYR A 130 -4.48 12.83 10.29
N GLN A 131 -3.84 13.25 11.38
CA GLN A 131 -4.39 14.29 12.27
C GLN A 131 -4.57 15.63 11.55
N GLN A 132 -3.61 16.03 10.71
CA GLN A 132 -3.75 17.23 9.88
C GLN A 132 -4.96 17.15 8.94
N PHE A 133 -5.14 16.00 8.27
CA PHE A 133 -6.27 15.83 7.36
C PHE A 133 -7.61 15.75 8.08
N THR A 134 -7.70 15.09 9.23
CA THR A 134 -8.95 15.07 10.02
C THR A 134 -9.33 16.47 10.50
N GLN A 135 -8.36 17.28 10.90
CA GLN A 135 -8.58 18.68 11.26
C GLN A 135 -9.11 19.51 10.07
N LEU A 136 -8.48 19.36 8.89
CA LEU A 136 -8.92 20.06 7.67
C LEU A 136 -10.33 19.67 7.24
N LEU A 137 -10.70 18.40 7.47
CA LEU A 137 -12.03 17.87 7.16
C LEU A 137 -13.07 18.12 8.24
N GLY A 138 -12.70 18.80 9.34
CA GLY A 138 -13.62 19.11 10.44
C GLY A 138 -14.09 17.88 11.23
N THR A 139 -13.26 16.84 11.30
CA THR A 139 -13.57 15.60 12.02
C THR A 139 -12.49 15.29 13.07
N THR A 140 -12.74 14.29 13.90
CA THR A 140 -11.79 13.84 14.93
C THR A 140 -10.99 12.62 14.45
N PRO A 141 -9.72 12.48 14.87
CA PRO A 141 -8.89 11.33 14.46
C PRO A 141 -9.32 10.02 15.12
N GLY A 142 -10.14 10.05 16.18
CA GLY A 142 -10.47 8.85 16.95
C GLY A 142 -9.32 8.33 17.81
N GLY A 143 -9.48 7.09 18.33
CA GLY A 143 -8.47 6.39 19.13
C GLY A 143 -7.55 5.50 18.28
N ASN A 144 -6.61 4.80 18.98
CA ASN A 144 -5.73 3.78 18.41
C ASN A 144 -4.99 4.26 17.15
N LEU A 145 -4.32 5.41 17.26
CA LEU A 145 -3.64 6.05 16.14
C LEU A 145 -2.35 5.33 15.71
N TYR A 146 -1.71 4.64 16.64
CA TYR A 146 -0.40 3.99 16.45
C TYR A 146 -0.53 2.47 16.34
N CYS A 147 0.52 1.83 15.86
CA CYS A 147 0.59 0.37 15.79
C CYS A 147 1.89 -0.23 16.43
#